data_1ee600ef1aa3616b2cd795bfdfd44aa4
#
_entry.id   1ee600ef1aa3616b2cd795bfdfd44aa4
#
_cell.length_a   1.000
_cell.length_b   1.000
_cell.length_c   1.000
_cell.angle_alpha   90.00
_cell.angle_beta   90.00
_cell.angle_gamma   90.00
#
_symmetry.space_group_name_H-M   'P 1'
#
loop_
_entity.id
_entity.type
_entity.pdbx_description
1 polymer ?
#
loop_
_entity_poly.entity_id
_entity_poly.type
_entity_poly.pdbx_seq_one_letter_code
_entity_poly.pdbx_strand_id
1 'polypeptide(L)'
;MKNPKELIKYTLQKILAQKSRYTAHKRLLFIPHHGMAVNDRYNLINWRSDNALILARYILDNDKCKGKIITIAITSDDDINRLNEYAKSHYPGREIEFVKFLGDITKKERWSFYKILTECSHVFSSITYRLRPFSECKEITYVDLGYFPMPFKNDIFAKNDPLYMGLDSFDEKDLDYYICNSELAIRLIMPSMSLDYGRYLNLGNCRNDYLISDEYPTDVRKELEAKVSYPVKDIILYTPTHRDYEQSLTSAASRQLLGYEMDLGQFGKKLKDNGILIVCKLHPKQNRTVIEQSLPESIIIHEANSRYGLSELMKASDALLTDYTSGYYDYLLLDRSVIFNFYDIDRYKHSRGFTFTPIESICAGEIVKDAAGLENALMSLDENTAKYKEKRRFVKDLVFTYSDTKSTYRIFERFLSPLS
;
A
#
# COMPACT_ATOMS: atom_id res chain seq x y z
N MET A 1 -0.99 30.33 19.37
CA MET A 1 -2.16 30.12 20.26
C MET A 1 -3.16 29.27 19.52
N LYS A 2 -3.57 28.10 20.06
CA LYS A 2 -4.58 27.23 19.40
C LYS A 2 -5.91 27.95 19.33
N ASN A 3 -6.60 27.82 18.20
CA ASN A 3 -7.95 28.38 17.99
C ASN A 3 -8.90 27.87 19.09
N PRO A 4 -9.70 28.74 19.75
CA PRO A 4 -10.61 28.35 20.82
C PRO A 4 -11.58 27.20 20.44
N LYS A 5 -12.01 27.15 19.16
CA LYS A 5 -12.85 26.06 18.65
C LYS A 5 -12.13 24.71 18.62
N GLU A 6 -10.85 24.69 18.32
CA GLU A 6 -10.02 23.46 18.35
C GLU A 6 -9.78 22.99 19.78
N LEU A 7 -9.58 23.93 20.73
CA LEU A 7 -9.42 23.62 22.14
C LEU A 7 -10.69 22.98 22.72
N ILE A 8 -11.87 23.52 22.41
CA ILE A 8 -13.16 22.96 22.83
C ILE A 8 -13.34 21.54 22.23
N LYS A 9 -13.06 21.38 20.94
CA LYS A 9 -13.13 20.08 20.26
C LYS A 9 -12.22 19.05 20.93
N TYR A 10 -10.98 19.40 21.21
CA TYR A 10 -10.02 18.52 21.86
C TYR A 10 -10.44 18.15 23.30
N THR A 11 -10.98 19.11 24.05
CA THR A 11 -11.51 18.87 25.39
C THR A 11 -12.68 17.88 25.37
N LEU A 12 -13.61 18.04 24.43
CA LEU A 12 -14.72 17.09 24.25
C LEU A 12 -14.24 15.69 23.84
N GLN A 13 -13.24 15.60 22.99
CA GLN A 13 -12.60 14.33 22.62
C GLN A 13 -11.95 13.66 23.84
N LYS A 14 -11.25 14.44 24.71
CA LYS A 14 -10.68 13.92 25.97
C LYS A 14 -11.73 13.35 26.89
N ILE A 15 -12.85 14.06 27.06
CA ILE A 15 -13.96 13.58 27.90
C ILE A 15 -14.52 12.28 27.32
N LEU A 16 -14.69 12.22 26.01
CA LEU A 16 -15.17 11.02 25.35
C LEU A 16 -14.17 9.85 25.47
N ALA A 17 -12.89 10.11 25.28
CA ALA A 17 -11.82 9.12 25.44
C ALA A 17 -11.76 8.55 26.87
N GLN A 18 -11.99 9.38 27.90
CA GLN A 18 -12.04 8.90 29.29
C GLN A 18 -13.18 7.90 29.53
N LYS A 19 -14.25 7.93 28.73
CA LYS A 19 -15.35 6.93 28.83
C LYS A 19 -14.89 5.54 28.44
N SER A 20 -13.83 5.40 27.64
CA SER A 20 -13.27 4.10 27.29
C SER A 20 -12.96 3.24 28.51
N ARG A 21 -12.52 3.85 29.61
CA ARG A 21 -12.25 3.15 30.89
C ARG A 21 -13.43 2.40 31.47
N TYR A 22 -14.65 2.79 31.11
CA TYR A 22 -15.89 2.27 31.65
C TYR A 22 -16.75 1.56 30.61
N THR A 23 -16.23 1.40 29.39
CA THR A 23 -16.98 0.80 28.28
C THR A 23 -16.52 -0.63 28.06
N ALA A 24 -17.43 -1.53 27.75
CA ALA A 24 -17.06 -2.89 27.36
C ALA A 24 -16.33 -2.87 26.01
N HIS A 25 -15.08 -3.31 25.98
CA HIS A 25 -14.24 -3.33 24.78
C HIS A 25 -14.62 -4.51 23.87
N LYS A 26 -15.73 -4.37 23.16
CA LYS A 26 -16.31 -5.42 22.31
C LYS A 26 -15.81 -5.41 20.88
N ARG A 27 -15.06 -4.35 20.47
CA ARG A 27 -14.75 -4.09 19.07
C ARG A 27 -13.28 -4.30 18.73
N LEU A 28 -13.06 -4.82 17.53
CA LEU A 28 -11.77 -4.75 16.83
C LEU A 28 -11.95 -3.82 15.63
N LEU A 29 -11.22 -2.72 15.58
CA LEU A 29 -11.30 -1.74 14.51
C LEU A 29 -10.14 -1.91 13.52
N PHE A 30 -10.48 -1.99 12.25
CA PHE A 30 -9.54 -2.09 11.13
C PHE A 30 -9.64 -0.84 10.27
N ILE A 31 -8.52 -0.13 10.12
CA ILE A 31 -8.43 1.10 9.32
C ILE A 31 -7.48 0.83 8.14
N PRO A 32 -8.01 0.53 6.95
CA PRO A 32 -7.19 0.32 5.77
C PRO A 32 -6.57 1.62 5.29
N HIS A 33 -5.58 1.52 4.39
CA HIS A 33 -5.02 2.69 3.74
C HIS A 33 -6.06 3.37 2.84
N HIS A 34 -6.07 4.69 2.85
CA HIS A 34 -7.03 5.50 2.08
C HIS A 34 -7.06 5.11 0.60
N GLY A 35 -8.26 4.85 0.07
CA GLY A 35 -8.49 4.47 -1.33
C GLY A 35 -8.27 3.00 -1.68
N MET A 36 -8.00 2.11 -0.71
CA MET A 36 -7.76 0.68 -0.94
C MET A 36 -8.87 -0.23 -0.38
N ALA A 37 -9.80 0.32 0.39
CA ALA A 37 -10.72 -0.50 1.19
C ALA A 37 -11.88 -1.12 0.41
N VAL A 38 -12.48 -0.38 -0.51
CA VAL A 38 -13.70 -0.78 -1.21
C VAL A 38 -13.61 -0.48 -2.69
N ASN A 39 -14.11 -1.39 -3.51
CA ASN A 39 -14.22 -1.20 -4.93
C ASN A 39 -15.66 -0.91 -5.31
N ASP A 40 -15.99 0.35 -5.57
CA ASP A 40 -17.35 0.81 -5.86
C ASP A 40 -17.99 0.14 -7.06
N ARG A 41 -17.20 -0.20 -8.09
CA ARG A 41 -17.70 -0.77 -9.34
C ARG A 41 -18.24 -2.19 -9.16
N TYR A 42 -17.65 -2.97 -8.24
CA TYR A 42 -17.98 -4.39 -8.05
C TYR A 42 -18.53 -4.72 -6.66
N ASN A 43 -18.63 -3.75 -5.76
CA ASN A 43 -19.06 -3.90 -4.36
C ASN A 43 -18.34 -4.98 -3.54
N LEU A 44 -17.10 -5.19 -3.83
CA LEU A 44 -16.28 -6.15 -3.13
C LEU A 44 -15.25 -5.42 -2.30
N ILE A 45 -15.15 -5.78 -1.03
CA ILE A 45 -14.01 -5.38 -0.23
C ILE A 45 -12.79 -6.05 -0.83
N ASN A 46 -11.77 -5.27 -1.17
CA ASN A 46 -10.52 -5.83 -1.65
C ASN A 46 -9.69 -6.35 -0.47
N TRP A 47 -10.06 -7.52 0.01
CA TRP A 47 -9.44 -8.17 1.16
C TRP A 47 -7.94 -8.49 1.00
N ARG A 48 -7.39 -8.41 -0.21
CA ARG A 48 -6.03 -8.90 -0.53
C ARG A 48 -4.97 -7.80 -0.61
N SER A 49 -5.38 -6.55 -0.73
CA SER A 49 -4.45 -5.46 -1.03
C SER A 49 -3.98 -4.66 0.16
N ASP A 50 -4.60 -4.85 1.32
CA ASP A 50 -4.37 -4.02 2.49
C ASP A 50 -4.15 -4.86 3.76
N ASN A 51 -3.14 -4.49 4.56
CA ASN A 51 -2.77 -5.25 5.75
C ASN A 51 -3.90 -5.37 6.77
N ALA A 52 -4.65 -4.29 7.02
CA ALA A 52 -5.75 -4.29 7.99
C ALA A 52 -6.91 -5.17 7.51
N LEU A 53 -7.22 -5.13 6.20
CA LEU A 53 -8.26 -5.96 5.61
C LEU A 53 -7.87 -7.44 5.59
N ILE A 54 -6.62 -7.78 5.28
CA ILE A 54 -6.13 -9.16 5.30
C ILE A 54 -6.24 -9.73 6.71
N LEU A 55 -5.86 -8.97 7.74
CA LEU A 55 -5.99 -9.41 9.14
C LEU A 55 -7.46 -9.59 9.53
N ALA A 56 -8.34 -8.66 9.17
CA ALA A 56 -9.78 -8.78 9.43
C ALA A 56 -10.38 -10.02 8.74
N ARG A 57 -10.03 -10.25 7.48
CA ARG A 57 -10.42 -11.45 6.73
C ARG A 57 -9.93 -12.73 7.40
N TYR A 58 -8.66 -12.77 7.82
CA TYR A 58 -8.11 -13.93 8.51
C TYR A 58 -8.92 -14.30 9.76
N ILE A 59 -9.33 -13.31 10.55
CA ILE A 59 -10.15 -13.48 11.74
C ILE A 59 -11.52 -14.05 11.37
N LEU A 60 -12.13 -13.55 10.30
CA LEU A 60 -13.45 -13.96 9.83
C LEU A 60 -13.43 -15.37 9.24
N ASP A 61 -12.49 -15.65 8.33
CA ASP A 61 -12.37 -16.93 7.63
C ASP A 61 -11.99 -18.08 8.56
N ASN A 62 -11.27 -17.79 9.64
CA ASN A 62 -10.86 -18.79 10.64
C ASN A 62 -11.76 -18.81 11.89
N ASP A 63 -12.89 -18.13 11.85
CA ASP A 63 -13.88 -18.06 12.94
C ASP A 63 -13.27 -17.68 14.31
N LYS A 64 -12.30 -16.77 14.30
CA LYS A 64 -11.59 -16.27 15.48
C LYS A 64 -12.30 -15.08 16.12
N CYS A 65 -11.95 -14.77 17.38
CA CYS A 65 -12.51 -13.66 18.15
C CYS A 65 -14.05 -13.64 18.17
N LYS A 66 -14.67 -14.78 18.42
CA LYS A 66 -16.13 -14.90 18.57
C LYS A 66 -16.63 -13.96 19.67
N GLY A 67 -17.77 -13.29 19.40
CA GLY A 67 -18.34 -12.30 20.33
C GLY A 67 -17.67 -10.92 20.27
N LYS A 68 -16.67 -10.71 19.38
CA LYS A 68 -16.18 -9.38 19.05
C LYS A 68 -16.85 -8.85 17.78
N ILE A 69 -17.16 -7.56 17.79
CA ILE A 69 -17.66 -6.84 16.62
C ILE A 69 -16.45 -6.45 15.76
N ILE A 70 -16.41 -6.93 14.52
CA ILE A 70 -15.39 -6.54 13.54
C ILE A 70 -15.83 -5.24 12.89
N THR A 71 -15.14 -4.15 13.17
CA THR A 71 -15.47 -2.82 12.62
C THR A 71 -14.44 -2.44 11.58
N ILE A 72 -14.89 -2.05 10.38
CA ILE A 72 -14.01 -1.67 9.27
C ILE A 72 -14.28 -0.22 8.90
N ALA A 73 -13.21 0.60 8.92
CA ALA A 73 -13.28 1.97 8.47
C ALA A 73 -13.31 2.03 6.93
N ILE A 74 -14.22 2.84 6.40
CA ILE A 74 -14.47 3.00 4.96
C ILE A 74 -14.41 4.46 4.54
N THR A 75 -14.41 4.72 3.24
CA THR A 75 -14.43 6.07 2.68
C THR A 75 -15.82 6.72 2.76
N SER A 76 -15.90 8.02 2.50
CA SER A 76 -17.15 8.78 2.48
C SER A 76 -18.11 8.29 1.39
N ASP A 77 -17.57 7.79 0.28
CA ASP A 77 -18.32 7.44 -0.93
C ASP A 77 -18.83 6.00 -0.92
N ASP A 78 -18.39 5.19 0.06
CA ASP A 78 -18.78 3.79 0.17
C ASP A 78 -20.25 3.61 0.59
N ASP A 79 -20.94 2.68 -0.04
CA ASP A 79 -22.31 2.31 0.28
C ASP A 79 -22.36 1.31 1.46
N ILE A 80 -22.60 1.84 2.65
CA ILE A 80 -22.69 1.05 3.89
C ILE A 80 -23.77 -0.06 3.80
N ASN A 81 -24.92 0.20 3.18
CA ASN A 81 -26.01 -0.78 3.10
C ASN A 81 -25.56 -2.00 2.31
N ARG A 82 -24.92 -1.76 1.20
CA ARG A 82 -24.40 -2.78 0.30
C ARG A 82 -23.27 -3.60 0.94
N LEU A 83 -22.38 -2.94 1.69
CA LEU A 83 -21.34 -3.60 2.46
C LEU A 83 -21.92 -4.48 3.58
N ASN A 84 -22.97 -4.01 4.26
CA ASN A 84 -23.67 -4.79 5.28
C ASN A 84 -24.37 -6.03 4.68
N GLU A 85 -24.97 -5.92 3.49
CA GLU A 85 -25.56 -7.05 2.78
C GLU A 85 -24.50 -8.08 2.39
N TYR A 86 -23.36 -7.62 1.85
CA TYR A 86 -22.21 -8.47 1.57
C TYR A 86 -21.73 -9.21 2.82
N ALA A 87 -21.51 -8.50 3.92
CA ALA A 87 -21.03 -9.09 5.16
C ALA A 87 -22.00 -10.16 5.70
N LYS A 88 -23.30 -9.89 5.70
CA LYS A 88 -24.33 -10.86 6.14
C LYS A 88 -24.35 -12.12 5.28
N SER A 89 -24.16 -11.98 3.97
CA SER A 89 -24.19 -13.12 3.05
C SER A 89 -22.94 -14.01 3.11
N HIS A 90 -21.76 -13.38 3.34
CA HIS A 90 -20.49 -14.09 3.34
C HIS A 90 -20.04 -14.58 4.71
N TYR A 91 -20.46 -13.91 5.77
CA TYR A 91 -20.10 -14.22 7.16
C TYR A 91 -21.35 -14.31 8.06
N PRO A 92 -22.24 -15.26 7.82
CA PRO A 92 -23.47 -15.41 8.60
C PRO A 92 -23.15 -15.67 10.08
N GLY A 93 -23.82 -14.96 10.98
CA GLY A 93 -23.62 -15.08 12.42
C GLY A 93 -22.42 -14.29 12.99
N ARG A 94 -21.68 -13.55 12.15
CA ARG A 94 -20.63 -12.62 12.60
C ARG A 94 -21.16 -11.19 12.67
N GLU A 95 -20.78 -10.48 13.72
CA GLU A 95 -21.10 -9.05 13.84
C GLU A 95 -20.01 -8.24 13.12
N ILE A 96 -20.36 -7.70 11.94
CA ILE A 96 -19.47 -6.86 11.12
C ILE A 96 -20.16 -5.51 10.93
N GLU A 97 -19.45 -4.43 11.21
CA GLU A 97 -19.94 -3.06 11.03
C GLU A 97 -18.98 -2.25 10.19
N PHE A 98 -19.51 -1.35 9.39
CA PHE A 98 -18.74 -0.40 8.59
C PHE A 98 -18.94 1.00 9.12
N VAL A 99 -17.86 1.78 9.24
CA VAL A 99 -17.90 3.15 9.75
C VAL A 99 -17.14 4.10 8.81
N LYS A 100 -17.78 5.19 8.44
CA LYS A 100 -17.13 6.23 7.62
C LYS A 100 -16.09 6.99 8.44
N PHE A 101 -14.85 6.94 8.01
CA PHE A 101 -13.73 7.64 8.64
C PHE A 101 -12.79 8.27 7.62
N LEU A 102 -12.63 7.67 6.45
CA LEU A 102 -11.68 8.08 5.43
C LEU A 102 -12.33 9.05 4.43
N GLY A 103 -11.53 10.00 3.91
CA GLY A 103 -12.01 11.01 2.95
C GLY A 103 -12.81 12.14 3.60
N ASP A 104 -13.69 12.76 2.82
CA ASP A 104 -14.51 13.91 3.24
C ASP A 104 -15.76 13.46 3.99
N ILE A 105 -15.60 13.22 5.28
CA ILE A 105 -16.69 12.84 6.18
C ILE A 105 -17.29 14.04 6.91
N THR A 106 -18.59 13.96 7.18
CA THR A 106 -19.32 14.98 7.96
C THR A 106 -18.86 15.00 9.43
N LYS A 107 -19.15 16.11 10.12
CA LYS A 107 -18.92 16.20 11.56
C LYS A 107 -19.64 15.10 12.35
N LYS A 108 -20.86 14.73 11.94
CA LYS A 108 -21.68 13.67 12.57
C LYS A 108 -21.01 12.31 12.44
N GLU A 109 -20.53 11.97 11.24
CA GLU A 109 -19.81 10.71 10.96
C GLU A 109 -18.52 10.64 11.77
N ARG A 110 -17.77 11.72 11.84
CA ARG A 110 -16.54 11.81 12.66
C ARG A 110 -16.81 11.59 14.15
N TRP A 111 -17.89 12.15 14.69
CA TRP A 111 -18.28 11.92 16.07
C TRP A 111 -18.78 10.49 16.31
N SER A 112 -19.47 9.88 15.35
CA SER A 112 -19.84 8.47 15.38
C SER A 112 -18.61 7.57 15.44
N PHE A 113 -17.60 7.85 14.62
CA PHE A 113 -16.31 7.14 14.65
C PHE A 113 -15.61 7.27 16.02
N TYR A 114 -15.55 8.46 16.61
CA TYR A 114 -14.95 8.65 17.94
C TYR A 114 -15.70 7.89 19.05
N LYS A 115 -17.01 7.75 18.94
CA LYS A 115 -17.77 6.89 19.88
C LYS A 115 -17.38 5.43 19.73
N ILE A 116 -17.26 4.95 18.52
CA ILE A 116 -16.81 3.57 18.22
C ILE A 116 -15.41 3.32 18.79
N LEU A 117 -14.48 4.27 18.67
CA LEU A 117 -13.14 4.14 19.25
C LEU A 117 -13.20 3.85 20.77
N THR A 118 -14.15 4.42 21.52
CA THR A 118 -14.24 4.14 22.97
C THR A 118 -14.66 2.72 23.31
N GLU A 119 -15.16 1.96 22.36
CA GLU A 119 -15.62 0.57 22.51
C GLU A 119 -14.58 -0.44 21.98
N CYS A 120 -13.46 0.05 21.40
CA CYS A 120 -12.44 -0.79 20.83
C CYS A 120 -11.48 -1.34 21.91
N SER A 121 -11.12 -2.61 21.81
CA SER A 121 -9.96 -3.17 22.50
C SER A 121 -8.69 -2.99 21.71
N HIS A 122 -8.78 -3.12 20.39
CA HIS A 122 -7.65 -2.97 19.46
C HIS A 122 -8.05 -2.15 18.25
N VAL A 123 -7.10 -1.35 17.77
CA VAL A 123 -7.16 -0.64 16.51
C VAL A 123 -5.98 -1.09 15.66
N PHE A 124 -6.26 -1.69 14.51
CA PHE A 124 -5.28 -2.10 13.53
C PHE A 124 -5.38 -1.19 12.32
N SER A 125 -4.31 -0.49 11.98
CA SER A 125 -4.30 0.39 10.82
C SER A 125 -3.15 0.03 9.88
N SER A 126 -3.35 0.24 8.58
CA SER A 126 -2.31 0.03 7.56
C SER A 126 -1.38 1.21 7.40
N ILE A 127 -1.70 2.33 8.02
CA ILE A 127 -0.88 3.54 8.14
C ILE A 127 -1.22 4.25 9.45
N THR A 128 -0.25 4.91 10.07
CA THR A 128 -0.50 5.62 11.32
C THR A 128 -1.44 6.81 11.13
N TYR A 129 -2.55 6.79 11.83
CA TYR A 129 -3.49 7.92 11.95
C TYR A 129 -3.34 8.58 13.31
N ARG A 130 -3.35 9.91 13.36
CA ARG A 130 -3.38 10.66 14.63
C ARG A 130 -4.77 10.63 15.24
N LEU A 131 -4.98 9.68 16.13
CA LEU A 131 -6.25 9.46 16.82
C LEU A 131 -6.26 10.05 18.24
N ARG A 132 -5.29 10.91 18.61
CA ARG A 132 -5.27 11.56 19.92
C ARG A 132 -6.56 12.32 20.20
N PRO A 133 -7.11 12.24 21.41
CA PRO A 133 -6.58 11.61 22.62
C PRO A 133 -6.95 10.14 22.81
N PHE A 134 -7.59 9.49 21.84
CA PHE A 134 -8.05 8.09 21.98
C PHE A 134 -6.89 7.09 21.99
N SER A 135 -5.84 7.35 21.21
CA SER A 135 -4.62 6.52 21.20
C SER A 135 -3.81 6.62 22.51
N GLU A 136 -4.11 7.61 23.38
CA GLU A 136 -3.53 7.72 24.72
C GLU A 136 -4.30 6.87 25.77
N CYS A 137 -5.39 6.21 25.39
CA CYS A 137 -6.18 5.38 26.30
C CYS A 137 -5.52 4.01 26.49
N LYS A 138 -5.15 3.67 27.72
CA LYS A 138 -4.48 2.40 28.06
C LYS A 138 -5.32 1.15 27.79
N GLU A 139 -6.62 1.32 27.67
CA GLU A 139 -7.59 0.27 27.41
C GLU A 139 -7.68 -0.10 25.93
N ILE A 140 -7.06 0.70 25.04
CA ILE A 140 -7.06 0.50 23.59
C ILE A 140 -5.63 0.24 23.15
N THR A 141 -5.39 -0.88 22.51
CA THR A 141 -4.10 -1.16 21.87
C THR A 141 -4.15 -0.69 20.42
N TYR A 142 -3.28 0.25 20.05
CA TYR A 142 -3.19 0.76 18.68
C TYR A 142 -1.94 0.20 17.97
N VAL A 143 -2.17 -0.54 16.89
CA VAL A 143 -1.13 -1.23 16.11
C VAL A 143 -1.13 -0.70 14.67
N ASP A 144 -0.01 -0.13 14.25
CA ASP A 144 0.26 0.12 12.83
C ASP A 144 0.85 -1.14 12.19
N LEU A 145 0.18 -1.66 11.17
CA LEU A 145 0.56 -2.90 10.49
C LEU A 145 1.66 -2.70 9.43
N GLY A 146 2.21 -1.48 9.32
CA GLY A 146 3.25 -1.12 8.38
C GLY A 146 2.74 -0.91 6.95
N TYR A 147 2.99 0.28 6.40
CA TYR A 147 2.56 0.63 5.04
C TYR A 147 3.47 0.05 3.94
N PHE A 148 4.75 0.11 4.16
CA PHE A 148 5.77 -0.38 3.22
C PHE A 148 6.74 -1.34 3.91
N PRO A 149 7.35 -2.29 3.18
CA PRO A 149 8.25 -3.26 3.79
C PRO A 149 9.51 -2.63 4.37
N MET A 150 10.07 -1.66 3.64
CA MET A 150 11.25 -0.88 4.00
C MET A 150 11.23 0.44 3.23
N PRO A 151 11.72 1.56 3.79
CA PRO A 151 11.82 2.82 3.06
C PRO A 151 12.84 2.71 1.90
N PHE A 152 12.45 3.16 0.71
CA PHE A 152 13.32 3.27 -0.46
C PHE A 152 13.88 4.69 -0.61
N LYS A 153 13.06 5.66 -0.30
CA LYS A 153 13.35 7.09 -0.33
C LYS A 153 13.11 7.70 1.05
N ASN A 154 13.66 8.88 1.28
CA ASN A 154 13.47 9.63 2.53
C ASN A 154 12.04 10.23 2.54
N ASP A 155 11.04 9.43 2.89
CA ASP A 155 9.64 9.84 2.80
C ASP A 155 9.23 10.85 3.89
N ILE A 156 9.50 10.51 5.13
CA ILE A 156 8.91 11.22 6.28
C ILE A 156 9.75 12.42 6.69
N PHE A 157 11.05 12.44 6.34
CA PHE A 157 12.00 13.50 6.67
C PHE A 157 12.57 14.23 5.48
N ALA A 158 11.95 14.13 4.31
CA ALA A 158 12.30 15.02 3.21
C ALA A 158 12.02 16.44 3.70
N LYS A 159 13.05 17.10 4.27
CA LYS A 159 12.98 18.48 4.80
C LYS A 159 12.38 19.47 3.79
N ASN A 160 12.30 19.08 2.52
CA ASN A 160 11.81 19.86 1.41
C ASN A 160 10.44 19.38 0.88
N ASP A 161 9.78 18.40 1.52
CA ASP A 161 8.42 18.04 1.12
C ASP A 161 7.40 18.96 1.79
N PRO A 162 6.68 19.79 1.02
CA PRO A 162 5.66 20.69 1.58
C PRO A 162 4.53 19.95 2.32
N LEU A 163 4.28 18.67 1.99
CA LEU A 163 3.28 17.83 2.67
C LEU A 163 3.70 17.45 4.08
N TYR A 164 5.01 17.41 4.35
CA TYR A 164 5.57 16.98 5.63
C TYR A 164 6.26 18.11 6.40
N MET A 165 6.39 19.29 5.81
CA MET A 165 6.89 20.48 6.50
C MET A 165 5.95 20.85 7.66
N GLY A 166 6.43 20.67 8.89
CA GLY A 166 5.70 21.02 10.10
C GLY A 166 4.82 19.90 10.67
N LEU A 167 4.87 18.68 10.14
CA LEU A 167 4.33 17.53 10.86
C LEU A 167 5.31 17.12 11.97
N ASP A 168 4.85 17.13 13.21
CA ASP A 168 5.57 16.49 14.30
C ASP A 168 5.72 14.99 13.96
N SER A 169 6.84 14.37 14.33
CA SER A 169 7.01 12.92 14.23
C SER A 169 5.91 12.21 15.02
N PHE A 170 5.54 11.01 14.61
CA PHE A 170 4.68 10.14 15.41
C PHE A 170 5.46 9.70 16.66
N ASP A 171 4.77 9.58 17.78
CA ASP A 171 5.35 9.16 19.05
C ASP A 171 4.46 8.13 19.76
N GLU A 172 4.87 7.74 20.98
CA GLU A 172 4.16 6.78 21.82
C GLU A 172 2.72 7.14 22.19
N LYS A 173 2.28 8.39 21.90
CA LYS A 173 0.91 8.83 22.10
C LYS A 173 0.05 8.61 20.87
N ASP A 174 0.66 8.31 19.71
CA ASP A 174 -0.07 8.08 18.48
C ASP A 174 -0.35 6.59 18.25
N LEU A 175 0.56 5.70 18.69
CA LEU A 175 0.40 4.25 18.54
C LEU A 175 1.22 3.49 19.59
N ASP A 176 0.82 2.25 19.88
CA ASP A 176 1.52 1.37 20.82
C ASP A 176 2.58 0.53 20.12
N TYR A 177 2.28 0.00 18.93
CA TYR A 177 3.18 -0.90 18.20
C TYR A 177 3.20 -0.60 16.70
N TYR A 178 4.37 -0.79 16.10
CA TYR A 178 4.59 -0.70 14.66
C TYR A 178 5.14 -2.02 14.13
N ILE A 179 4.48 -2.59 13.11
CA ILE A 179 4.88 -3.87 12.52
C ILE A 179 5.89 -3.63 11.39
N CYS A 180 6.97 -4.38 11.42
CA CYS A 180 8.04 -4.34 10.44
C CYS A 180 8.32 -5.72 9.84
N ASN A 181 9.07 -5.74 8.74
CA ASN A 181 9.44 -6.95 8.04
C ASN A 181 10.84 -7.48 8.37
N SER A 182 11.72 -6.64 8.91
CA SER A 182 13.07 -7.01 9.33
C SER A 182 13.64 -6.05 10.36
N GLU A 183 14.73 -6.46 10.99
CA GLU A 183 15.50 -5.59 11.87
C GLU A 183 16.05 -4.36 11.15
N LEU A 184 16.50 -4.52 9.88
CA LEU A 184 16.95 -3.39 9.07
C LEU A 184 15.81 -2.39 8.83
N ALA A 185 14.61 -2.87 8.50
CA ALA A 185 13.44 -2.02 8.33
C ALA A 185 13.13 -1.23 9.62
N ILE A 186 13.23 -1.87 10.79
CA ILE A 186 13.09 -1.19 12.09
C ILE A 186 14.09 -0.05 12.20
N ARG A 187 15.38 -0.31 11.98
CA ARG A 187 16.45 0.70 12.10
C ARG A 187 16.25 1.89 11.16
N LEU A 188 15.70 1.65 9.97
CA LEU A 188 15.45 2.71 8.98
C LEU A 188 14.19 3.52 9.27
N ILE A 189 13.20 2.92 9.96
CA ILE A 189 11.94 3.61 10.31
C ILE A 189 12.04 4.35 11.64
N MET A 190 12.79 3.83 12.60
CA MET A 190 12.93 4.43 13.93
C MET A 190 13.21 5.95 13.93
N PRO A 191 14.09 6.51 13.06
CA PRO A 191 14.29 7.94 13.02
C PRO A 191 13.06 8.76 12.65
N SER A 192 12.05 8.11 12.04
CA SER A 192 10.78 8.77 11.64
C SER A 192 9.75 8.82 12.75
N MET A 193 9.91 8.01 13.77
CA MET A 193 8.94 7.85 14.84
C MET A 193 9.66 7.84 16.17
N SER A 194 9.23 8.68 17.10
CA SER A 194 9.78 8.74 18.46
C SER A 194 9.17 7.64 19.33
N LEU A 195 9.34 6.37 18.91
CA LEU A 195 8.90 5.20 19.66
C LEU A 195 10.10 4.48 20.27
N ASP A 196 9.89 3.89 21.45
CA ASP A 196 10.87 2.98 22.04
C ASP A 196 11.09 1.76 21.13
N TYR A 197 12.32 1.25 21.07
CA TYR A 197 12.69 0.11 20.22
C TYR A 197 11.77 -1.10 20.41
N GLY A 198 11.39 -1.45 21.64
CA GLY A 198 10.51 -2.57 21.95
C GLY A 198 9.09 -2.47 21.42
N ARG A 199 8.70 -1.32 20.87
CA ARG A 199 7.40 -1.10 20.22
C ARG A 199 7.40 -1.45 18.72
N TYR A 200 8.59 -1.65 18.13
CA TYR A 200 8.71 -2.15 16.76
C TYR A 200 8.76 -3.68 16.78
N LEU A 201 7.87 -4.32 16.06
CA LEU A 201 7.74 -5.77 16.06
C LEU A 201 8.03 -6.33 14.67
N ASN A 202 9.07 -7.15 14.57
CA ASN A 202 9.41 -7.86 13.36
C ASN A 202 8.51 -9.10 13.20
N LEU A 203 7.31 -8.93 12.67
CA LEU A 203 6.32 -9.98 12.47
C LEU A 203 6.00 -10.25 11.00
N GLY A 204 6.43 -9.35 10.10
CA GLY A 204 6.06 -9.33 8.69
C GLY A 204 4.72 -8.65 8.43
N ASN A 205 4.53 -8.09 7.24
CA ASN A 205 3.27 -7.48 6.84
C ASN A 205 2.25 -8.55 6.39
N CYS A 206 0.97 -8.37 6.69
CA CYS A 206 -0.07 -9.32 6.32
C CYS A 206 -0.13 -9.60 4.80
N ARG A 207 0.09 -8.60 3.96
CA ARG A 207 0.06 -8.76 2.49
C ARG A 207 1.18 -9.66 1.94
N ASN A 208 2.27 -9.87 2.70
CA ASN A 208 3.32 -10.79 2.30
C ASN A 208 2.77 -12.21 2.12
N ASP A 209 1.85 -12.61 3.01
CA ASP A 209 1.25 -13.95 2.98
C ASP A 209 0.54 -14.21 1.65
N TYR A 210 -0.20 -13.20 1.14
CA TYR A 210 -0.83 -13.31 -0.17
C TYR A 210 0.20 -13.36 -1.31
N LEU A 211 1.23 -12.51 -1.28
CA LEU A 211 2.26 -12.49 -2.33
C LEU A 211 3.02 -13.81 -2.43
N ILE A 212 3.32 -14.44 -1.29
CA ILE A 212 4.07 -15.71 -1.21
C ILE A 212 3.17 -16.93 -1.47
N SER A 213 1.86 -16.83 -1.20
CA SER A 213 0.92 -17.96 -1.32
C SER A 213 0.84 -18.52 -2.75
N ASP A 214 0.37 -19.77 -2.88
CA ASP A 214 0.12 -20.41 -4.18
C ASP A 214 -1.15 -19.87 -4.88
N GLU A 215 -1.92 -19.02 -4.22
CA GLU A 215 -3.09 -18.38 -4.81
C GLU A 215 -2.67 -17.48 -5.97
N TYR A 216 -3.02 -17.86 -7.21
CA TYR A 216 -2.72 -17.08 -8.40
C TYR A 216 -3.96 -16.36 -8.92
N PRO A 217 -3.89 -15.05 -9.23
CA PRO A 217 -5.04 -14.27 -9.70
C PRO A 217 -5.32 -14.51 -11.20
N THR A 218 -5.73 -15.71 -11.55
CA THR A 218 -5.98 -16.12 -12.94
C THR A 218 -6.96 -15.20 -13.67
N ASP A 219 -7.98 -14.72 -12.98
CA ASP A 219 -8.98 -13.83 -13.57
C ASP A 219 -8.38 -12.47 -13.92
N VAL A 220 -7.45 -11.94 -13.08
CA VAL A 220 -6.75 -10.68 -13.36
C VAL A 220 -5.95 -10.79 -14.65
N ARG A 221 -5.17 -11.87 -14.81
CA ARG A 221 -4.35 -12.07 -15.98
C ARG A 221 -5.22 -12.17 -17.24
N LYS A 222 -6.26 -12.99 -17.22
CA LYS A 222 -7.21 -13.13 -18.34
C LYS A 222 -7.88 -11.82 -18.74
N GLU A 223 -8.29 -11.02 -17.76
CA GLU A 223 -8.92 -9.71 -18.04
C GLU A 223 -7.92 -8.71 -18.66
N LEU A 224 -6.65 -8.75 -18.25
CA LEU A 224 -5.61 -7.92 -18.84
C LEU A 224 -5.31 -8.36 -20.28
N GLU A 225 -5.15 -9.65 -20.52
CA GLU A 225 -4.91 -10.25 -21.84
C GLU A 225 -6.07 -9.96 -22.81
N ALA A 226 -7.31 -9.98 -22.33
CA ALA A 226 -8.49 -9.69 -23.13
C ALA A 226 -8.62 -8.23 -23.62
N LYS A 227 -7.80 -7.32 -23.11
CA LYS A 227 -7.80 -5.91 -23.53
C LYS A 227 -7.00 -5.64 -24.79
N VAL A 228 -6.27 -6.60 -25.29
CA VAL A 228 -5.39 -6.48 -26.47
C VAL A 228 -5.73 -7.50 -27.55
N SER A 229 -5.34 -7.20 -28.79
CA SER A 229 -5.68 -8.02 -29.97
C SER A 229 -4.62 -9.06 -30.34
N TYR A 230 -3.61 -9.26 -29.52
CA TYR A 230 -2.48 -10.16 -29.77
C TYR A 230 -2.22 -11.10 -28.58
N PRO A 231 -1.56 -12.26 -28.82
CA PRO A 231 -1.18 -13.15 -27.73
C PRO A 231 -0.16 -12.50 -26.79
N VAL A 232 -0.47 -12.43 -25.51
CA VAL A 232 0.41 -11.88 -24.50
C VAL A 232 1.30 -12.98 -23.92
N LYS A 233 2.61 -12.83 -24.05
CA LYS A 233 3.62 -13.69 -23.42
C LYS A 233 3.94 -13.15 -22.02
N ASP A 234 4.31 -11.88 -21.94
CA ASP A 234 4.78 -11.25 -20.72
C ASP A 234 3.94 -10.01 -20.36
N ILE A 235 3.48 -9.94 -19.14
CA ILE A 235 2.82 -8.76 -18.56
C ILE A 235 3.83 -8.02 -17.69
N ILE A 236 4.10 -6.76 -18.03
CA ILE A 236 4.99 -5.87 -17.29
C ILE A 236 4.15 -4.91 -16.45
N LEU A 237 4.21 -5.03 -15.14
CA LEU A 237 3.57 -4.06 -14.26
C LEU A 237 4.45 -2.81 -14.15
N TYR A 238 3.94 -1.65 -14.57
CA TYR A 238 4.62 -0.38 -14.43
C TYR A 238 4.02 0.45 -13.29
N THR A 239 4.85 0.76 -12.28
CA THR A 239 4.46 1.54 -11.09
C THR A 239 5.36 2.75 -10.92
N PRO A 240 5.13 3.84 -11.68
CA PRO A 240 5.93 5.07 -11.54
C PRO A 240 5.59 5.81 -10.26
N THR A 241 6.60 6.41 -9.63
CA THR A 241 6.42 7.35 -8.53
C THR A 241 5.95 8.71 -9.08
N HIS A 242 5.01 9.34 -8.38
CA HIS A 242 4.58 10.70 -8.70
C HIS A 242 5.75 11.70 -8.58
N ARG A 243 5.80 12.67 -9.51
CA ARG A 243 6.77 13.77 -9.53
C ARG A 243 6.08 15.07 -9.20
N ASP A 244 6.51 15.74 -8.14
CA ASP A 244 5.97 17.05 -7.76
C ASP A 244 6.50 18.18 -8.65
N TYR A 245 7.56 17.95 -9.42
CA TYR A 245 8.27 18.95 -10.23
C TYR A 245 8.05 18.85 -11.74
N GLU A 246 7.35 17.84 -12.22
CA GLU A 246 7.17 17.61 -13.68
C GLU A 246 5.73 17.75 -14.13
N GLN A 247 5.12 18.90 -13.93
CA GLN A 247 3.81 19.12 -14.49
C GLN A 247 3.84 20.19 -15.60
N SER A 248 4.68 20.01 -16.62
CA SER A 248 4.42 20.65 -17.88
C SER A 248 3.35 19.85 -18.61
N LEU A 249 2.12 20.34 -18.61
CA LEU A 249 0.98 19.78 -19.35
C LEU A 249 1.21 19.74 -20.88
N THR A 250 2.34 20.25 -21.36
CA THR A 250 2.71 20.38 -22.77
C THR A 250 3.69 19.30 -23.24
N SER A 251 4.16 18.43 -22.35
CA SER A 251 5.09 17.36 -22.73
C SER A 251 4.39 16.23 -23.49
N ALA A 252 5.09 15.58 -24.43
CA ALA A 252 4.61 14.39 -25.11
C ALA A 252 4.18 13.29 -24.13
N ALA A 253 3.18 12.48 -24.47
CA ALA A 253 2.66 11.42 -23.62
C ALA A 253 3.74 10.42 -23.20
N SER A 254 4.70 10.08 -24.11
CA SER A 254 5.85 9.24 -23.83
C SER A 254 6.72 9.79 -22.69
N ARG A 255 6.98 11.10 -22.70
CA ARG A 255 7.77 11.76 -21.67
C ARG A 255 7.02 11.81 -20.33
N GLN A 256 5.71 12.06 -20.36
CA GLN A 256 4.89 12.07 -19.14
C GLN A 256 4.79 10.68 -18.51
N LEU A 257 4.75 9.62 -19.31
CA LEU A 257 4.62 8.26 -18.82
C LEU A 257 5.96 7.62 -18.46
N LEU A 258 6.94 7.68 -19.39
CA LEU A 258 8.19 6.92 -19.31
C LEU A 258 9.40 7.80 -18.98
N GLY A 259 9.27 9.13 -19.03
CA GLY A 259 10.35 10.08 -18.79
C GLY A 259 11.20 10.41 -20.02
N TYR A 260 10.93 9.78 -21.17
CA TYR A 260 11.69 9.95 -22.42
C TYR A 260 10.80 10.45 -23.54
N GLU A 261 11.41 11.20 -24.48
CA GLU A 261 10.80 11.46 -25.78
C GLU A 261 11.08 10.26 -26.69
N MET A 262 10.03 9.57 -27.10
CA MET A 262 10.11 8.41 -27.98
C MET A 262 8.83 8.27 -28.80
N ASP A 263 8.92 7.63 -29.96
CA ASP A 263 7.78 7.27 -30.78
C ASP A 263 7.01 6.09 -30.13
N LEU A 264 5.90 6.41 -29.44
CA LEU A 264 5.05 5.40 -28.80
C LEU A 264 4.45 4.41 -29.79
N GLY A 265 4.22 4.81 -31.06
CA GLY A 265 3.71 3.91 -32.08
C GLY A 265 4.71 2.81 -32.44
N GLN A 266 5.97 3.19 -32.71
CA GLN A 266 7.05 2.23 -32.97
C GLN A 266 7.38 1.40 -31.72
N PHE A 267 7.43 2.02 -30.56
CA PHE A 267 7.64 1.31 -29.29
C PHE A 267 6.54 0.27 -29.03
N GLY A 268 5.28 0.68 -29.15
CA GLY A 268 4.12 -0.20 -28.97
C GLY A 268 4.09 -1.36 -29.97
N LYS A 269 4.51 -1.12 -31.24
CA LYS A 269 4.67 -2.19 -32.22
C LYS A 269 5.73 -3.22 -31.80
N LYS A 270 6.91 -2.76 -31.32
CA LYS A 270 7.95 -3.66 -30.79
C LYS A 270 7.44 -4.50 -29.61
N LEU A 271 6.71 -3.89 -28.67
CA LEU A 271 6.11 -4.62 -27.55
C LEU A 271 5.15 -5.70 -28.06
N LYS A 272 4.24 -5.34 -28.95
CA LYS A 272 3.28 -6.26 -29.56
C LYS A 272 3.95 -7.42 -30.30
N ASP A 273 4.95 -7.13 -31.13
CA ASP A 273 5.69 -8.13 -31.91
C ASP A 273 6.43 -9.15 -31.02
N ASN A 274 6.73 -8.78 -29.76
CA ASN A 274 7.33 -9.63 -28.73
C ASN A 274 6.33 -10.18 -27.70
N GLY A 275 5.04 -9.94 -27.87
CA GLY A 275 4.01 -10.42 -26.97
C GLY A 275 4.04 -9.75 -25.58
N ILE A 276 4.52 -8.52 -25.48
CA ILE A 276 4.65 -7.78 -24.21
C ILE A 276 3.47 -6.84 -24.03
N LEU A 277 2.85 -6.88 -22.86
CA LEU A 277 1.82 -5.95 -22.41
C LEU A 277 2.32 -5.17 -21.20
N ILE A 278 2.37 -3.85 -21.29
CA ILE A 278 2.67 -2.97 -20.14
C ILE A 278 1.37 -2.53 -19.49
N VAL A 279 1.22 -2.81 -18.21
CA VAL A 279 0.08 -2.42 -17.38
C VAL A 279 0.53 -1.33 -16.41
N CYS A 280 0.11 -0.10 -16.65
CA CYS A 280 0.51 1.07 -15.87
C CYS A 280 -0.44 1.30 -14.69
N LYS A 281 0.04 1.16 -13.46
CA LYS A 281 -0.67 1.59 -12.25
C LYS A 281 -0.15 2.97 -11.84
N LEU A 282 -0.78 4.00 -12.39
CA LEU A 282 -0.40 5.38 -12.14
C LEU A 282 -0.83 5.84 -10.73
N HIS A 283 -0.07 6.79 -10.17
CA HIS A 283 -0.45 7.45 -8.92
C HIS A 283 -1.74 8.28 -9.13
N PRO A 284 -2.68 8.35 -8.16
CA PRO A 284 -3.94 9.09 -8.31
C PRO A 284 -3.79 10.57 -8.70
N LYS A 285 -2.66 11.19 -8.36
CA LYS A 285 -2.37 12.60 -8.71
C LYS A 285 -1.88 12.81 -10.14
N GLN A 286 -1.59 11.76 -10.92
CA GLN A 286 -1.13 11.91 -12.31
C GLN A 286 -2.30 12.20 -13.24
N ASN A 287 -2.07 13.12 -14.19
CA ASN A 287 -3.07 13.45 -15.22
C ASN A 287 -3.15 12.30 -16.25
N ARG A 288 -4.27 11.59 -16.24
CA ARG A 288 -4.47 10.40 -17.09
C ARG A 288 -4.94 10.75 -18.49
N THR A 289 -5.74 11.81 -18.63
CA THR A 289 -6.48 12.10 -19.87
C THR A 289 -5.58 12.31 -21.08
N VAL A 290 -4.46 13.01 -20.91
CA VAL A 290 -3.51 13.28 -22.01
C VAL A 290 -2.71 12.02 -22.37
N ILE A 291 -2.39 11.21 -21.37
CA ILE A 291 -1.62 9.98 -21.56
C ILE A 291 -2.47 8.93 -22.29
N GLU A 292 -3.69 8.69 -21.84
CA GLU A 292 -4.58 7.63 -22.36
C GLU A 292 -4.91 7.77 -23.84
N GLN A 293 -5.06 8.99 -24.34
CA GLN A 293 -5.43 9.27 -25.74
C GLN A 293 -4.35 8.91 -26.77
N SER A 294 -3.13 8.69 -26.35
CA SER A 294 -1.97 8.50 -27.23
C SER A 294 -1.28 7.14 -27.07
N LEU A 295 -1.83 6.24 -26.26
CA LEU A 295 -1.20 4.96 -25.99
C LEU A 295 -1.47 3.92 -27.08
N PRO A 296 -0.45 3.14 -27.50
CA PRO A 296 -0.66 1.95 -28.29
C PRO A 296 -1.37 0.87 -27.46
N GLU A 297 -2.04 -0.09 -28.11
CA GLU A 297 -2.77 -1.16 -27.42
C GLU A 297 -1.91 -2.00 -26.45
N SER A 298 -0.61 -2.07 -26.66
CA SER A 298 0.36 -2.78 -25.82
C SER A 298 0.71 -2.07 -24.51
N ILE A 299 0.16 -0.87 -24.26
CA ILE A 299 0.31 -0.12 -23.02
C ILE A 299 -1.07 0.29 -22.52
N ILE A 300 -1.50 -0.25 -21.40
CA ILE A 300 -2.80 0.05 -20.81
C ILE A 300 -2.66 0.70 -19.44
N ILE A 301 -3.55 1.61 -19.11
CA ILE A 301 -3.65 2.19 -17.78
C ILE A 301 -4.66 1.40 -16.96
N HIS A 302 -4.19 0.89 -15.83
CA HIS A 302 -5.06 0.23 -14.87
C HIS A 302 -5.92 1.26 -14.13
N GLU A 303 -7.22 1.08 -14.17
CA GLU A 303 -8.19 1.98 -13.53
C GLU A 303 -8.00 1.99 -12.01
N ALA A 304 -8.05 3.18 -11.40
CA ALA A 304 -7.94 3.32 -9.94
C ALA A 304 -9.05 2.57 -9.20
N ASN A 305 -10.25 2.51 -9.81
CA ASN A 305 -11.44 1.86 -9.27
C ASN A 305 -11.58 0.39 -9.71
N SER A 306 -10.49 -0.23 -10.15
CA SER A 306 -10.50 -1.65 -10.49
C SER A 306 -10.71 -2.49 -9.24
N ARG A 307 -11.38 -3.66 -9.40
CA ARG A 307 -11.53 -4.65 -8.34
C ARG A 307 -10.19 -5.25 -7.87
N TYR A 308 -9.11 -5.01 -8.63
CA TYR A 308 -7.78 -5.55 -8.35
C TYR A 308 -6.86 -4.52 -7.74
N GLY A 309 -6.24 -4.88 -6.62
CA GLY A 309 -5.21 -4.10 -5.96
C GLY A 309 -3.81 -4.32 -6.53
N LEU A 310 -2.84 -3.61 -5.95
CA LEU A 310 -1.44 -3.70 -6.38
C LEU A 310 -0.87 -5.11 -6.22
N SER A 311 -1.16 -5.81 -5.13
CA SER A 311 -0.65 -7.17 -4.87
C SER A 311 -1.14 -8.19 -5.90
N GLU A 312 -2.38 -8.05 -6.36
CA GLU A 312 -2.96 -8.93 -7.40
C GLU A 312 -2.32 -8.65 -8.76
N LEU A 313 -2.09 -7.38 -9.10
CA LEU A 313 -1.35 -6.99 -10.30
C LEU A 313 0.10 -7.48 -10.27
N MET A 314 0.77 -7.38 -9.13
CA MET A 314 2.12 -7.92 -8.94
C MET A 314 2.15 -9.42 -9.21
N LYS A 315 1.20 -10.18 -8.66
CA LYS A 315 1.13 -11.63 -8.90
C LYS A 315 0.78 -11.99 -10.35
N ALA A 316 -0.02 -11.17 -11.02
CA ALA A 316 -0.42 -11.41 -12.42
C ALA A 316 0.66 -11.00 -13.43
N SER A 317 1.66 -10.18 -13.05
CA SER A 317 2.72 -9.71 -13.93
C SER A 317 3.95 -10.63 -13.93
N ASP A 318 4.72 -10.64 -15.01
CA ASP A 318 5.93 -11.42 -15.18
C ASP A 318 7.19 -10.61 -14.82
N ALA A 319 7.12 -9.27 -14.93
CA ALA A 319 8.18 -8.37 -14.50
C ALA A 319 7.62 -7.06 -13.93
N LEU A 320 8.43 -6.36 -13.15
CA LEU A 320 8.15 -5.03 -12.63
C LEU A 320 9.02 -3.99 -13.36
N LEU A 321 8.38 -3.01 -13.96
CA LEU A 321 9.00 -1.75 -14.37
C LEU A 321 8.67 -0.70 -13.30
N THR A 322 9.67 -0.06 -12.73
CA THR A 322 9.45 0.86 -11.62
C THR A 322 10.55 1.90 -11.53
N ASP A 323 10.47 2.75 -10.51
CA ASP A 323 11.51 3.74 -10.21
C ASP A 323 11.82 3.79 -8.70
N TYR A 324 11.34 4.78 -7.95
CA TYR A 324 11.68 5.04 -6.55
C TYR A 324 10.61 4.57 -5.55
N THR A 325 9.75 3.63 -5.93
CA THR A 325 8.70 3.12 -5.05
C THR A 325 9.20 2.01 -4.14
N SER A 326 8.74 2.01 -2.88
CA SER A 326 8.95 0.92 -1.93
C SER A 326 8.19 -0.37 -2.30
N GLY A 327 7.18 -0.30 -3.19
CA GLY A 327 6.51 -1.49 -3.73
C GLY A 327 7.44 -2.46 -4.47
N TYR A 328 8.61 -1.99 -4.90
CA TYR A 328 9.68 -2.84 -5.39
C TYR A 328 10.06 -3.96 -4.42
N TYR A 329 10.15 -3.66 -3.13
CA TYR A 329 10.49 -4.66 -2.12
C TYR A 329 9.43 -5.76 -2.02
N ASP A 330 8.15 -5.40 -2.07
CA ASP A 330 7.05 -6.39 -2.11
C ASP A 330 7.22 -7.33 -3.31
N TYR A 331 7.65 -6.81 -4.46
CA TYR A 331 7.85 -7.59 -5.68
C TYR A 331 9.00 -8.60 -5.57
N LEU A 332 10.00 -8.36 -4.72
CA LEU A 332 11.09 -9.33 -4.45
C LEU A 332 10.60 -10.67 -3.89
N LEU A 333 9.42 -10.68 -3.23
CA LEU A 333 8.81 -11.92 -2.74
C LEU A 333 8.40 -12.87 -3.87
N LEU A 334 8.22 -12.35 -5.09
CA LEU A 334 7.85 -13.12 -6.28
C LEU A 334 9.06 -13.68 -7.05
N ASP A 335 10.27 -13.22 -6.74
CA ASP A 335 11.55 -13.57 -7.43
C ASP A 335 11.52 -13.42 -8.96
N ARG A 336 10.83 -12.37 -9.45
CA ARG A 336 10.68 -12.05 -10.86
C ARG A 336 11.56 -10.89 -11.27
N SER A 337 11.72 -10.66 -12.59
CA SER A 337 12.53 -9.57 -13.15
C SER A 337 12.07 -8.19 -12.70
N VAL A 338 13.02 -7.29 -12.45
CA VAL A 338 12.77 -5.88 -12.14
C VAL A 338 13.60 -5.00 -13.05
N ILE A 339 13.00 -3.94 -13.58
CA ILE A 339 13.64 -2.89 -14.36
C ILE A 339 13.42 -1.57 -13.62
N PHE A 340 14.51 -0.87 -13.33
CA PHE A 340 14.49 0.45 -12.68
C PHE A 340 14.65 1.54 -13.74
N ASN A 341 13.60 2.34 -13.93
CA ASN A 341 13.60 3.47 -14.86
C ASN A 341 14.07 4.75 -14.15
N PHE A 342 15.37 4.99 -14.13
CA PHE A 342 16.01 6.10 -13.41
C PHE A 342 16.37 7.29 -14.32
N TYR A 343 15.43 7.71 -15.18
CA TYR A 343 15.65 8.81 -16.15
C TYR A 343 15.95 10.16 -15.48
N ASP A 344 15.58 10.36 -14.24
CA ASP A 344 15.71 11.62 -13.51
C ASP A 344 16.41 11.47 -12.14
N ILE A 345 17.24 10.44 -12.00
CA ILE A 345 17.83 10.04 -10.70
C ILE A 345 18.57 11.20 -9.99
N ASP A 346 19.32 12.01 -10.72
CA ASP A 346 20.09 13.12 -10.14
C ASP A 346 19.15 14.18 -9.56
N ARG A 347 18.07 14.50 -10.29
CA ARG A 347 17.06 15.45 -9.82
C ARG A 347 16.29 14.89 -8.62
N TYR A 348 15.90 13.62 -8.68
CA TYR A 348 15.16 12.97 -7.59
C TYR A 348 15.99 12.87 -6.31
N LYS A 349 17.28 12.54 -6.42
CA LYS A 349 18.23 12.51 -5.31
C LYS A 349 18.31 13.86 -4.58
N HIS A 350 18.29 14.96 -5.31
CA HIS A 350 18.36 16.30 -4.71
C HIS A 350 17.04 16.76 -4.10
N SER A 351 15.90 16.28 -4.61
CA SER A 351 14.58 16.69 -4.12
C SER A 351 14.10 15.84 -2.92
N ARG A 352 14.17 14.52 -3.03
CA ARG A 352 13.67 13.57 -2.03
C ARG A 352 14.78 12.84 -1.27
N GLY A 353 15.86 12.50 -1.95
CA GLY A 353 16.92 11.65 -1.45
C GLY A 353 16.52 10.18 -1.33
N PHE A 354 17.50 9.37 -0.97
CA PHE A 354 17.36 7.92 -0.85
C PHE A 354 17.83 7.44 0.51
N THR A 355 17.24 6.34 0.99
CA THR A 355 17.62 5.70 2.26
C THR A 355 19.00 5.07 2.17
N PHE A 356 19.40 4.61 0.99
CA PHE A 356 20.73 4.02 0.72
C PHE A 356 21.54 4.87 -0.24
N THR A 357 22.85 4.91 -0.03
CA THR A 357 23.80 5.59 -0.91
C THR A 357 25.02 4.69 -1.11
N PRO A 358 25.31 4.27 -2.34
CA PRO A 358 24.55 4.49 -3.58
C PRO A 358 23.23 3.67 -3.61
N ILE A 359 22.18 4.22 -4.23
CA ILE A 359 20.86 3.55 -4.32
C ILE A 359 20.95 2.25 -5.13
N GLU A 360 21.85 2.18 -6.08
CA GLU A 360 22.12 1.01 -6.89
C GLU A 360 22.50 -0.23 -6.06
N SER A 361 23.00 -0.04 -4.83
CA SER A 361 23.38 -1.14 -3.94
C SER A 361 22.19 -2.06 -3.62
N ILE A 362 20.99 -1.51 -3.54
CA ILE A 362 19.76 -2.26 -3.23
C ILE A 362 18.84 -2.47 -4.45
N CYS A 363 19.20 -1.99 -5.64
CA CYS A 363 18.45 -2.23 -6.86
C CYS A 363 18.79 -3.60 -7.44
N ALA A 364 17.95 -4.59 -7.26
CA ALA A 364 18.15 -5.95 -7.73
C ALA A 364 17.45 -6.21 -9.08
N GLY A 365 17.84 -5.43 -10.09
CA GLY A 365 17.30 -5.46 -11.44
C GLY A 365 18.10 -4.58 -12.38
N GLU A 366 17.73 -4.55 -13.66
CA GLU A 366 18.37 -3.70 -14.67
C GLU A 366 18.01 -2.24 -14.41
N ILE A 367 19.02 -1.37 -14.46
CA ILE A 367 18.85 0.09 -14.30
C ILE A 367 18.98 0.74 -15.66
N VAL A 368 17.94 1.45 -16.08
CA VAL A 368 17.89 2.15 -17.37
C VAL A 368 17.74 3.65 -17.14
N LYS A 369 18.39 4.44 -18.00
CA LYS A 369 18.41 5.91 -17.90
C LYS A 369 18.05 6.59 -19.22
N ASP A 370 17.78 5.82 -20.27
CA ASP A 370 17.37 6.30 -21.59
C ASP A 370 16.39 5.33 -22.27
N ALA A 371 15.79 5.77 -23.36
CA ALA A 371 14.79 5.02 -24.10
C ALA A 371 15.34 3.70 -24.69
N ALA A 372 16.56 3.71 -25.20
CA ALA A 372 17.17 2.53 -25.79
C ALA A 372 17.47 1.46 -24.73
N GLY A 373 17.97 1.87 -23.57
CA GLY A 373 18.16 0.99 -22.41
C GLY A 373 16.86 0.37 -21.93
N LEU A 374 15.76 1.16 -21.88
CA LEU A 374 14.44 0.66 -21.52
C LEU A 374 13.94 -0.39 -22.53
N GLU A 375 14.03 -0.11 -23.83
CA GLU A 375 13.64 -1.06 -24.86
C GLU A 375 14.43 -2.37 -24.74
N ASN A 376 15.75 -2.29 -24.63
CA ASN A 376 16.61 -3.46 -24.49
C ASN A 376 16.29 -4.29 -23.24
N ALA A 377 16.06 -3.63 -22.09
CA ALA A 377 15.75 -4.31 -20.85
C ALA A 377 14.40 -5.07 -20.92
N LEU A 378 13.41 -4.51 -21.60
CA LEU A 378 12.10 -5.16 -21.82
C LEU A 378 12.20 -6.36 -22.78
N MET A 379 13.11 -6.32 -23.75
CA MET A 379 13.32 -7.45 -24.69
C MET A 379 14.19 -8.57 -24.09
N SER A 380 14.89 -8.32 -22.97
CA SER A 380 15.85 -9.26 -22.35
C SER A 380 15.40 -9.71 -20.95
N LEU A 381 14.10 -9.92 -20.73
CA LEU A 381 13.55 -10.22 -19.40
C LEU A 381 14.14 -11.50 -18.79
N ASP A 382 14.26 -12.58 -19.57
CA ASP A 382 14.77 -13.86 -19.10
C ASP A 382 16.24 -13.75 -18.67
N GLU A 383 17.06 -13.05 -19.48
CA GLU A 383 18.47 -12.79 -19.18
C GLU A 383 18.62 -11.93 -17.91
N ASN A 384 17.81 -10.88 -17.78
CA ASN A 384 17.78 -10.00 -16.61
C ASN A 384 17.32 -10.77 -15.36
N THR A 385 16.36 -11.66 -15.51
CA THR A 385 15.91 -12.52 -14.42
C THR A 385 17.04 -13.39 -13.90
N ALA A 386 17.80 -14.03 -14.77
CA ALA A 386 18.95 -14.85 -14.41
C ALA A 386 20.11 -14.02 -13.82
N LYS A 387 20.46 -12.90 -14.49
CA LYS A 387 21.57 -11.99 -14.11
C LYS A 387 21.45 -11.47 -12.68
N TYR A 388 20.24 -11.07 -12.27
CA TYR A 388 20.02 -10.44 -10.97
C TYR A 388 19.49 -11.38 -9.88
N LYS A 389 19.42 -12.68 -10.09
CA LYS A 389 18.84 -13.65 -9.15
C LYS A 389 19.48 -13.58 -7.76
N GLU A 390 20.80 -13.65 -7.67
CA GLU A 390 21.51 -13.62 -6.39
C GLU A 390 21.33 -12.26 -5.68
N LYS A 391 21.30 -11.17 -6.43
CA LYS A 391 21.08 -9.83 -5.88
C LYS A 391 19.63 -9.69 -5.37
N ARG A 392 18.63 -10.22 -6.11
CA ARG A 392 17.23 -10.24 -5.60
C ARG A 392 17.13 -11.02 -4.32
N ARG A 393 17.77 -12.19 -4.23
CA ARG A 393 17.80 -12.98 -2.99
C ARG A 393 18.44 -12.19 -1.85
N PHE A 394 19.61 -11.61 -2.07
CA PHE A 394 20.31 -10.82 -1.07
C PHE A 394 19.46 -9.66 -0.55
N VAL A 395 18.88 -8.85 -1.44
CA VAL A 395 18.05 -7.70 -1.03
C VAL A 395 16.76 -8.18 -0.37
N LYS A 396 16.14 -9.26 -0.85
CA LYS A 396 14.96 -9.85 -0.20
C LYS A 396 15.27 -10.25 1.24
N ASP A 397 16.40 -10.90 1.49
CA ASP A 397 16.79 -11.36 2.84
C ASP A 397 17.13 -10.19 3.79
N LEU A 398 17.55 -9.02 3.25
CA LEU A 398 17.68 -7.79 4.04
C LEU A 398 16.32 -7.19 4.45
N VAL A 399 15.34 -7.25 3.54
CA VAL A 399 14.02 -6.63 3.72
C VAL A 399 13.10 -7.50 4.54
N PHE A 400 13.14 -8.82 4.39
CA PHE A 400 12.20 -9.76 4.98
C PHE A 400 12.90 -10.81 5.83
N THR A 401 12.67 -10.76 7.14
CA THR A 401 13.09 -11.84 8.06
C THR A 401 12.32 -13.12 7.78
N TYR A 402 11.06 -13.00 7.39
CA TYR A 402 10.17 -14.12 7.13
C TYR A 402 9.77 -14.13 5.65
N SER A 403 9.97 -15.26 4.99
CA SER A 403 9.52 -15.54 3.63
C SER A 403 8.56 -16.72 3.63
N ASP A 404 7.57 -16.68 4.54
CA ASP A 404 6.51 -17.65 4.72
C ASP A 404 5.12 -17.00 4.70
N THR A 405 4.06 -17.79 4.66
CA THR A 405 2.66 -17.32 4.63
C THR A 405 2.08 -17.18 6.04
N LYS A 406 2.87 -16.77 7.04
CA LYS A 406 2.47 -16.75 8.45
C LYS A 406 2.55 -15.36 9.13
N SER A 407 2.73 -14.30 8.38
CA SER A 407 2.81 -12.94 8.95
C SER A 407 1.50 -12.55 9.65
N THR A 408 0.37 -12.79 8.99
CA THR A 408 -0.96 -12.54 9.56
C THR A 408 -1.21 -13.38 10.82
N TYR A 409 -0.81 -14.64 10.79
CA TYR A 409 -0.90 -15.53 11.96
C TYR A 409 -0.05 -15.03 13.13
N ARG A 410 1.20 -14.59 12.89
CA ARG A 410 2.08 -14.04 13.94
C ARG A 410 1.49 -12.79 14.59
N ILE A 411 0.89 -11.91 13.78
CA ILE A 411 0.20 -10.70 14.28
C ILE A 411 -1.02 -11.10 15.10
N PHE A 412 -1.84 -12.03 14.60
CA PHE A 412 -2.99 -12.56 15.32
C PHE A 412 -2.57 -13.16 16.68
N GLU A 413 -1.60 -14.05 16.71
CA GLU A 413 -1.09 -14.67 17.95
C GLU A 413 -0.58 -13.62 18.95
N ARG A 414 0.14 -12.61 18.47
CA ARG A 414 0.71 -11.57 19.34
C ARG A 414 -0.34 -10.70 20.04
N PHE A 415 -1.42 -10.37 19.36
CA PHE A 415 -2.38 -9.39 19.86
C PHE A 415 -3.76 -9.95 20.20
N LEU A 416 -4.20 -11.01 19.56
CA LEU A 416 -5.60 -11.43 19.58
C LEU A 416 -5.81 -12.85 20.09
N SER A 417 -4.79 -13.70 20.16
CA SER A 417 -4.90 -15.07 20.65
C SER A 417 -5.52 -15.14 22.06
N PRO A 418 -5.21 -14.22 23.00
CA PRO A 418 -5.87 -14.21 24.32
C PRO A 418 -7.36 -13.89 24.28
N LEU A 419 -7.89 -13.39 23.14
CA LEU A 419 -9.28 -12.99 22.95
C LEU A 419 -10.10 -14.01 22.14
N SER A 420 -9.45 -15.09 21.67
CA SER A 420 -10.04 -16.08 20.76
C SER A 420 -10.67 -17.25 21.50
#